data_04a5f2a9666fce0b93bf9596b34934d1
#
_entry.id   04a5f2a9666fce0b93bf9596b34934d1
#
_cell.length_a   1.000
_cell.length_b   1.000
_cell.length_c   1.000
_cell.angle_alpha   90.00
_cell.angle_beta   90.00
_cell.angle_gamma   90.00
#
_symmetry.space_group_name_H-M   'P 1'
#
loop_
_entity.id
_entity.type
_entity.pdbx_description
1 polymer ?
#
loop_
_entity_poly.entity_id
_entity_poly.type
_entity_poly.pdbx_seq_one_letter_code
_entity_poly.pdbx_strand_id
1 'polypeptide(L)'
;MALVYVGGVSSGRAGSTSQGLTFTITSLSGGAGYAAESGDLVCAAVVIGANVERSVGIATAGFTKVASLYSNANSSDCNLSVSWKIMAASPDTTVVTSPSGSTAHGLAAAVHVWRGTDVNSPFEIITTSLAAGTG
;
A
#
# COMPACT_ATOMS: atom_id res chain seq x y z
N MET A 1 -15.00 -15.82 12.54
CA MET A 1 -15.19 -14.38 12.87
C MET A 1 -15.60 -13.66 11.59
N ALA A 2 -16.48 -12.67 11.65
CA ALA A 2 -16.85 -11.91 10.46
C ALA A 2 -15.73 -10.96 10.07
N LEU A 3 -15.47 -10.81 8.77
CA LEU A 3 -14.54 -9.83 8.23
C LEU A 3 -15.10 -8.42 8.45
N VAL A 4 -14.32 -7.54 9.05
CA VAL A 4 -14.70 -6.16 9.38
C VAL A 4 -13.68 -5.19 8.78
N TYR A 5 -14.15 -4.21 8.04
CA TYR A 5 -13.33 -3.09 7.63
C TYR A 5 -13.10 -2.14 8.82
N VAL A 6 -11.88 -2.05 9.29
CA VAL A 6 -11.52 -1.20 10.45
C VAL A 6 -11.44 0.25 10.03
N GLY A 7 -10.87 0.54 8.89
CA GLY A 7 -10.74 1.89 8.34
C GLY A 7 -9.53 2.03 7.43
N GLY A 8 -9.33 3.23 6.92
CA GLY A 8 -8.21 3.53 6.05
C GLY A 8 -7.71 4.95 6.16
N VAL A 9 -6.58 5.19 5.53
CA VAL A 9 -5.95 6.49 5.39
C VAL A 9 -5.26 6.56 4.03
N SER A 10 -5.33 7.71 3.37
CA SER A 10 -4.69 7.94 2.09
C SER A 10 -4.05 9.33 2.04
N SER A 11 -3.01 9.45 1.24
CA SER A 11 -2.32 10.72 0.99
C SER A 11 -1.60 10.68 -0.34
N GLY A 12 -1.24 11.86 -0.84
CA GLY A 12 -0.44 12.01 -2.03
C GLY A 12 0.41 13.28 -1.99
N ARG A 13 1.46 13.28 -2.79
CA ARG A 13 2.37 14.39 -2.95
C ARG A 13 2.76 14.54 -4.42
N ALA A 14 2.72 15.76 -4.92
CA ALA A 14 3.23 16.09 -6.25
C ALA A 14 4.76 16.21 -6.24
N GLY A 15 5.36 15.96 -7.39
CA GLY A 15 6.79 16.07 -7.61
C GLY A 15 7.62 14.93 -7.03
N SER A 16 8.94 15.06 -7.20
CA SER A 16 9.91 14.10 -6.66
C SER A 16 10.10 14.30 -5.17
N THR A 17 10.33 13.20 -4.45
CA THR A 17 10.63 13.22 -3.03
C THR A 17 11.69 12.19 -2.65
N SER A 18 12.61 12.59 -1.82
CA SER A 18 13.59 11.70 -1.16
C SER A 18 12.98 10.96 0.05
N GLN A 19 11.76 11.33 0.45
CA GLN A 19 11.06 10.73 1.58
C GLN A 19 9.77 10.06 1.11
N GLY A 20 9.43 8.93 1.72
CA GLY A 20 8.13 8.30 1.56
C GLY A 20 7.00 9.07 2.26
N LEU A 21 5.77 8.67 1.99
CA LEU A 21 4.60 9.09 2.75
C LEU A 21 4.52 8.30 4.04
N THR A 22 4.16 8.95 5.14
CA THR A 22 3.93 8.32 6.44
C THR A 22 2.43 8.34 6.75
N PHE A 23 1.88 7.18 7.05
CA PHE A 23 0.48 6.99 7.42
C PHE A 23 0.37 6.56 8.87
N THR A 24 -0.39 7.29 9.67
CA THR A 24 -0.70 6.90 11.04
C THR A 24 -1.87 5.92 11.02
N ILE A 25 -1.65 4.67 11.44
CA ILE A 25 -2.67 3.63 11.48
C ILE A 25 -3.30 3.41 12.86
N THR A 26 -3.05 4.35 13.77
CA THR A 26 -3.75 4.48 15.05
C THR A 26 -4.87 5.53 15.00
N SER A 27 -5.12 6.12 13.81
CA SER A 27 -6.18 7.10 13.58
C SER A 27 -6.76 6.89 12.18
N LEU A 28 -7.50 5.80 12.01
CA LEU A 28 -8.15 5.41 10.77
C LEU A 28 -9.54 6.03 10.66
N SER A 29 -10.09 6.10 9.46
CA SER A 29 -11.42 6.63 9.19
C SER A 29 -12.20 5.76 8.19
N GLY A 30 -13.50 5.97 8.11
CA GLY A 30 -14.38 5.35 7.13
C GLY A 30 -14.76 3.89 7.39
N GLY A 31 -14.40 3.35 8.56
CA GLY A 31 -14.68 1.97 8.96
C GLY A 31 -15.25 1.86 10.36
N ALA A 32 -15.26 0.66 10.91
CA ALA A 32 -15.84 0.32 12.22
C ALA A 32 -14.87 0.53 13.39
N GLY A 33 -13.61 0.89 13.14
CA GLY A 33 -12.57 1.07 14.17
C GLY A 33 -11.73 2.31 13.94
N TYR A 34 -10.77 2.53 14.84
CA TYR A 34 -9.89 3.70 14.79
C TYR A 34 -8.41 3.34 14.63
N ALA A 35 -8.02 2.13 14.99
CA ALA A 35 -6.62 1.73 15.02
C ALA A 35 -6.44 0.30 14.57
N ALA A 36 -5.30 0.02 13.94
CA ALA A 36 -4.85 -1.34 13.70
C ALA A 36 -4.46 -2.02 15.02
N GLU A 37 -4.86 -3.26 15.17
CA GLU A 37 -4.59 -4.10 16.34
C GLU A 37 -3.84 -5.38 15.93
N SER A 38 -3.38 -6.15 16.91
CA SER A 38 -2.75 -7.46 16.68
C SER A 38 -3.69 -8.39 15.90
N GLY A 39 -3.17 -9.03 14.86
CA GLY A 39 -3.92 -9.94 13.99
C GLY A 39 -4.70 -9.25 12.88
N ASP A 40 -4.77 -7.92 12.83
CA ASP A 40 -5.39 -7.22 11.71
C ASP A 40 -4.54 -7.35 10.43
N LEU A 41 -5.23 -7.46 9.31
CA LEU A 41 -4.62 -7.39 7.98
C LEU A 41 -4.52 -5.92 7.56
N VAL A 42 -3.31 -5.46 7.27
CA VAL A 42 -3.05 -4.15 6.68
C VAL A 42 -2.67 -4.33 5.22
N CYS A 43 -3.44 -3.74 4.32
CA CYS A 43 -3.18 -3.68 2.89
C CYS A 43 -2.77 -2.26 2.50
N ALA A 44 -1.73 -2.12 1.69
CA ALA A 44 -1.24 -0.85 1.22
C ALA A 44 -1.02 -0.87 -0.30
N ALA A 45 -1.58 0.10 -0.99
CA ALA A 45 -1.34 0.35 -2.41
C ALA A 45 -0.53 1.64 -2.56
N VAL A 46 0.51 1.59 -3.38
CA VAL A 46 1.41 2.73 -3.64
C VAL A 46 1.54 2.94 -5.13
N VAL A 47 1.37 4.18 -5.57
CA VAL A 47 1.54 4.60 -6.97
C VAL A 47 2.59 5.69 -7.05
N ILE A 48 3.53 5.53 -7.98
CA ILE A 48 4.49 6.58 -8.35
C ILE A 48 4.35 6.89 -9.83
N GLY A 49 4.07 8.15 -10.15
CA GLY A 49 4.17 8.66 -11.51
C GLY A 49 5.64 8.91 -11.86
N ALA A 50 6.19 8.17 -12.81
CA ALA A 50 7.57 8.34 -13.28
C ALA A 50 7.75 7.67 -14.64
N ASN A 51 8.50 8.31 -15.53
CA ASN A 51 8.79 7.80 -16.89
C ASN A 51 9.83 6.67 -16.92
N VAL A 52 10.08 6.05 -15.79
CA VAL A 52 10.99 4.92 -15.64
C VAL A 52 10.45 3.95 -14.60
N GLU A 53 10.79 2.69 -14.75
CA GLU A 53 10.46 1.68 -13.75
C GLU A 53 11.10 2.02 -12.40
N ARG A 54 10.30 1.95 -11.34
CA ARG A 54 10.70 2.26 -9.97
C ARG A 54 10.39 1.08 -9.05
N SER A 55 11.27 0.84 -8.11
CA SER A 55 10.99 -0.09 -7.01
C SER A 55 10.04 0.57 -6.01
N VAL A 56 8.75 0.44 -6.30
CA VAL A 56 7.66 0.97 -5.47
C VAL A 56 7.31 -0.01 -4.38
N GLY A 57 6.96 0.47 -3.19
CA GLY A 57 6.49 -0.39 -2.11
C GLY A 57 6.40 0.30 -0.76
N ILE A 58 6.38 -0.53 0.28
CA ILE A 58 6.34 -0.11 1.68
C ILE A 58 7.74 -0.26 2.27
N ALA A 59 8.23 0.79 2.92
CA ALA A 59 9.52 0.80 3.61
C ALA A 59 9.42 0.24 5.04
N THR A 60 8.25 0.31 5.67
CA THR A 60 7.99 -0.34 6.96
C THR A 60 8.24 -1.84 6.85
N ALA A 61 9.00 -2.39 7.76
CA ALA A 61 9.38 -3.81 7.76
C ALA A 61 8.21 -4.77 7.88
N GLY A 62 8.35 -5.97 7.31
CA GLY A 62 7.38 -7.06 7.44
C GLY A 62 6.24 -7.05 6.43
N PHE A 63 6.17 -6.07 5.53
CA PHE A 63 5.22 -6.09 4.42
C PHE A 63 5.67 -7.02 3.31
N THR A 64 4.74 -7.82 2.83
CA THR A 64 4.90 -8.69 1.65
C THR A 64 4.29 -8.03 0.44
N LYS A 65 5.07 -7.82 -0.62
CA LYS A 65 4.56 -7.31 -1.89
C LYS A 65 3.83 -8.42 -2.65
N VAL A 66 2.57 -8.19 -3.01
CA VAL A 66 1.73 -9.13 -3.77
C VAL A 66 1.82 -8.86 -5.26
N ALA A 67 1.81 -7.59 -5.63
CA ALA A 67 1.78 -7.17 -7.02
C ALA A 67 2.68 -5.95 -7.23
N SER A 68 3.28 -5.88 -8.40
CA SER A 68 4.02 -4.72 -8.89
C SER A 68 3.79 -4.62 -10.40
N LEU A 69 3.42 -3.43 -10.84
CA LEU A 69 3.14 -3.14 -12.24
C LEU A 69 3.82 -1.84 -12.64
N TYR A 70 4.50 -1.86 -13.77
CA TYR A 70 4.96 -0.67 -14.45
C TYR A 70 4.22 -0.54 -15.77
N SER A 71 3.54 0.59 -15.96
CA SER A 71 2.90 0.95 -17.22
C SER A 71 3.86 1.84 -18.00
N ASN A 72 4.36 1.35 -19.12
CA ASN A 72 5.26 2.07 -20.02
C ASN A 72 4.46 2.56 -21.24
N ALA A 73 3.66 3.59 -21.03
CA ALA A 73 2.77 4.17 -22.03
C ALA A 73 3.14 5.62 -22.36
N ASN A 74 4.32 5.82 -22.95
CA ASN A 74 4.84 7.13 -23.35
C ASN A 74 5.31 8.01 -22.17
N SER A 75 4.88 9.28 -22.13
CA SER A 75 5.39 10.29 -21.19
C SER A 75 4.63 10.38 -19.86
N SER A 76 3.68 9.49 -19.64
CA SER A 76 2.80 9.51 -18.45
C SER A 76 2.76 8.16 -17.73
N ASP A 77 3.91 7.58 -17.52
CA ASP A 77 4.04 6.26 -16.95
C ASP A 77 3.76 6.23 -15.46
N CYS A 78 3.34 5.10 -14.97
CA CYS A 78 3.16 4.89 -13.54
C CYS A 78 3.67 3.53 -13.07
N ASN A 79 4.08 3.51 -11.83
CA ASN A 79 4.46 2.31 -11.10
C ASN A 79 3.45 2.10 -9.98
N LEU A 80 2.87 0.91 -9.91
CA LEU A 80 1.94 0.50 -8.85
C LEU A 80 2.52 -0.67 -8.08
N SER A 81 2.39 -0.67 -6.77
CA SER A 81 2.57 -1.88 -5.97
C SER A 81 1.47 -2.03 -4.95
N VAL A 82 1.15 -3.27 -4.64
CA VAL A 82 0.27 -3.66 -3.55
C VAL A 82 1.05 -4.54 -2.59
N SER A 83 0.96 -4.23 -1.32
CA SER A 83 1.65 -4.96 -0.25
C SER A 83 0.70 -5.17 0.93
N TRP A 84 0.97 -6.20 1.71
CA TRP A 84 0.18 -6.50 2.90
C TRP A 84 1.04 -6.98 4.07
N LYS A 85 0.48 -6.91 5.28
CA LYS A 85 1.07 -7.41 6.51
C LYS A 85 -0.03 -7.79 7.49
N ILE A 86 0.15 -8.90 8.21
CA ILE A 86 -0.62 -9.16 9.43
C ILE A 86 0.10 -8.49 10.59
N MET A 87 -0.63 -7.69 11.37
CA MET A 87 -0.08 -7.00 12.54
C MET A 87 0.34 -7.98 13.63
N ALA A 88 1.57 -7.83 14.08
CA ALA A 88 2.13 -8.60 15.19
C ALA A 88 1.49 -8.25 16.53
N ALA A 89 1.90 -8.93 17.60
CA ALA A 89 1.42 -8.67 18.98
C ALA A 89 1.68 -7.22 19.43
N SER A 90 2.74 -6.59 18.91
CA SER A 90 2.96 -5.14 19.03
C SER A 90 2.73 -4.53 17.65
N PRO A 91 1.52 -4.02 17.36
CA PRO A 91 1.20 -3.46 16.06
C PRO A 91 2.06 -2.25 15.72
N ASP A 92 2.34 -2.07 14.43
CA ASP A 92 2.92 -0.82 13.96
C ASP A 92 1.95 0.33 14.23
N THR A 93 2.48 1.49 14.54
CA THR A 93 1.68 2.72 14.68
C THR A 93 1.63 3.52 13.38
N THR A 94 2.60 3.26 12.49
CA THR A 94 2.74 3.94 11.21
C THR A 94 3.13 2.98 10.10
N VAL A 95 2.71 3.32 8.88
CA VAL A 95 3.17 2.68 7.63
C VAL A 95 3.86 3.75 6.79
N VAL A 96 5.06 3.46 6.32
CA VAL A 96 5.87 4.38 5.51
C VAL A 96 6.09 3.77 4.13
N THR A 97 5.84 4.54 3.07
CA THR A 97 6.13 4.10 1.70
C THR A 97 7.60 4.27 1.36
N SER A 98 8.08 3.58 0.34
CA SER A 98 9.34 3.93 -0.32
C SER A 98 9.27 5.35 -0.90
N PRO A 99 10.41 6.08 -0.98
CA PRO A 99 10.44 7.37 -1.64
C PRO A 99 10.19 7.25 -3.15
N SER A 100 9.69 8.33 -3.75
CA SER A 100 9.40 8.34 -5.20
C SER A 100 10.65 8.44 -6.09
N GLY A 101 11.75 8.95 -5.54
CA GLY A 101 13.00 9.20 -6.29
C GLY A 101 13.02 10.55 -7.02
N SER A 102 14.18 10.86 -7.60
CA SER A 102 14.53 12.21 -8.08
C SER A 102 13.80 12.70 -9.34
N THR A 103 13.20 11.81 -10.12
CA THR A 103 12.52 12.16 -11.39
C THR A 103 11.04 11.77 -11.39
N ALA A 104 10.45 11.56 -10.22
CA ALA A 104 9.04 11.25 -10.11
C ALA A 104 8.18 12.49 -10.29
N HIS A 105 7.00 12.31 -10.88
CA HIS A 105 5.99 13.35 -11.04
C HIS A 105 5.05 13.43 -9.84
N GLY A 106 4.97 12.37 -9.05
CA GLY A 106 4.17 12.31 -7.83
C GLY A 106 4.22 10.94 -7.16
N LEU A 107 3.77 10.93 -5.93
CA LEU A 107 3.62 9.74 -5.09
C LEU A 107 2.26 9.79 -4.40
N ALA A 108 1.49 8.73 -4.51
CA ALA A 108 0.23 8.57 -3.78
C ALA A 108 0.15 7.17 -3.18
N ALA A 109 -0.50 7.05 -2.05
CA ALA A 109 -0.74 5.76 -1.43
C ALA A 109 -2.02 5.76 -0.59
N ALA A 110 -2.55 4.55 -0.40
CA ALA A 110 -3.66 4.28 0.50
C ALA A 110 -3.34 3.05 1.36
N VAL A 111 -3.71 3.11 2.61
CA VAL A 111 -3.59 2.03 3.59
C VAL A 111 -4.96 1.70 4.12
N HIS A 112 -5.33 0.42 4.07
CA HIS A 112 -6.60 -0.11 4.56
C HIS A 112 -6.36 -1.22 5.56
N VAL A 113 -7.19 -1.26 6.60
CA VAL A 113 -7.08 -2.22 7.70
C VAL A 113 -8.36 -3.05 7.79
N TRP A 114 -8.19 -4.37 7.91
CA TRP A 114 -9.25 -5.35 8.01
C TRP A 114 -9.03 -6.25 9.23
N ARG A 115 -10.09 -6.54 9.97
CA ARG A 115 -10.11 -7.42 11.15
C ARG A 115 -10.92 -8.67 10.86
N GLY A 116 -10.52 -9.79 11.48
CA GLY A 116 -11.22 -11.07 11.33
C GLY A 116 -10.79 -11.86 10.10
N THR A 117 -9.66 -11.51 9.48
CA THR A 117 -9.02 -12.32 8.43
C THR A 117 -8.41 -13.59 9.03
N ASP A 118 -8.30 -14.65 8.23
CA ASP A 118 -7.47 -15.80 8.60
C ASP A 118 -5.99 -15.37 8.50
N VAL A 119 -5.30 -15.35 9.64
CA VAL A 119 -3.90 -14.93 9.70
C VAL A 119 -2.94 -15.86 8.96
N ASN A 120 -3.34 -17.11 8.73
CA ASN A 120 -2.54 -18.11 8.01
C ASN A 120 -2.81 -18.09 6.50
N SER A 121 -3.98 -17.60 6.10
CA SER A 121 -4.39 -17.48 4.68
C SER A 121 -5.22 -16.22 4.48
N PRO A 122 -4.62 -15.04 4.59
CA PRO A 122 -5.35 -13.76 4.55
C PRO A 122 -5.95 -13.45 3.18
N PHE A 123 -5.48 -14.14 2.13
CA PHE A 123 -6.02 -14.04 0.78
C PHE A 123 -6.33 -15.43 0.24
N GLU A 124 -7.51 -15.62 -0.33
CA GLU A 124 -7.71 -16.68 -1.29
C GLU A 124 -6.84 -16.40 -2.54
N ILE A 125 -6.28 -17.45 -3.11
CA ILE A 125 -5.42 -17.32 -4.29
C ILE A 125 -6.29 -16.80 -5.44
N ILE A 126 -6.18 -15.51 -5.70
CA ILE A 126 -6.69 -14.94 -6.93
C ILE A 126 -5.52 -14.95 -7.91
N THR A 127 -5.58 -15.82 -8.88
CA THR A 127 -4.67 -15.75 -10.04
C THR A 127 -5.05 -14.52 -10.85
N THR A 128 -4.58 -13.36 -10.46
CA THR A 128 -4.75 -12.14 -11.25
C THR A 128 -3.47 -11.88 -12.02
N SER A 129 -3.55 -11.97 -13.33
CA SER A 129 -2.60 -11.28 -14.18
C SER A 129 -2.98 -9.80 -14.19
N LEU A 130 -2.20 -8.96 -13.54
CA LEU A 130 -2.25 -7.53 -13.77
C LEU A 130 -1.65 -7.27 -15.15
N ALA A 131 -2.48 -6.89 -16.10
CA ALA A 131 -2.00 -6.45 -17.41
C ALA A 131 -1.96 -4.92 -17.44
N ALA A 132 -0.83 -4.36 -17.87
CA ALA A 132 -0.80 -2.97 -18.28
C ALA A 132 -1.65 -2.81 -19.53
N GLY A 133 -2.62 -1.90 -19.51
CA GLY A 133 -3.33 -1.52 -20.73
C GLY A 133 -2.34 -0.90 -21.71
N THR A 134 -2.26 -1.46 -22.91
CA THR A 134 -1.61 -0.78 -24.04
C THR A 134 -2.58 0.27 -24.55
N GLY A 135 -2.30 1.54 -24.26
CA GLY A 135 -3.01 2.67 -24.85
C GLY A 135 -2.62 2.87 -26.31
#